data_bc8af10f1916b71345a591f0a6788d0a
#
_entry.id   bc8af10f1916b71345a591f0a6788d0a
#
_cell.length_a   1.000
_cell.length_b   1.000
_cell.length_c   1.000
_cell.angle_alpha   90.00
_cell.angle_beta   90.00
_cell.angle_gamma   90.00
#
_symmetry.space_group_name_H-M   'P 1'
#
loop_
_entity.id
_entity.type
_entity.pdbx_description
1 polymer ?
#
loop_
_entity_poly.entity_id
_entity_poly.type
_entity_poly.pdbx_seq_one_letter_code
_entity_poly.pdbx_strand_id
1 'polypeptide(L)'
;MSYVFTHATLLDGTRDMQPQPNMTVAVDEAGRISAVGPAGSTVGPAGAQEVDLKGAYLMPGLVNLHVHLCGSGKPTSAGAAGDLIDKVVGNPIGRWYLHRTLRKHAQQQLASGVTTVRSVGDPGFADVWVRDAINAGKYVGPRLVTSGVGVTVPGGHGAGLFAHIAKTPDEAREIVRECFAHKCDLVKLFITGGVFDAEKEGEPGVLRMSPEIAAAAVDEAHKLGMHTAAHIESSEGVRVGLQAGVDTIEHGGVLDDELLAAFRENDVGRASTLTCTISPALPFIKLPPEMTHSTDVQVTNGRIVYEGIVDAAKKALAAGIPVGLGTDSACPYVTQYDMWRELVYFERIVGASRQLALHTATLGNARIIGLGDKTGSVEVGKSADLIVLDANPLDDLEALRNVRRVMVRGRFANSLQVKHLPELDAELDKFLPR
;
A
#
# COMPACT_ATOMS: atom_id res chain seq x y z
N MET A 1 -3.20 -10.23 -27.11
CA MET A 1 -1.89 -10.92 -27.33
C MET A 1 -1.72 -11.89 -26.18
N SER A 2 -1.53 -13.16 -26.47
CA SER A 2 -1.36 -14.24 -25.49
C SER A 2 0.12 -14.58 -25.28
N TYR A 3 0.45 -15.15 -24.13
CA TYR A 3 1.82 -15.51 -23.75
C TYR A 3 1.87 -16.89 -23.13
N VAL A 4 3.01 -17.57 -23.26
CA VAL A 4 3.33 -18.80 -22.55
C VAL A 4 4.71 -18.64 -21.92
N PHE A 5 4.77 -18.58 -20.59
CA PHE A 5 6.01 -18.63 -19.83
C PHE A 5 6.40 -20.10 -19.67
N THR A 6 7.59 -20.46 -20.14
CA THR A 6 8.12 -21.81 -20.04
C THR A 6 9.35 -21.86 -19.12
N HIS A 7 9.65 -23.05 -18.59
CA HIS A 7 10.79 -23.31 -17.71
C HIS A 7 10.89 -22.32 -16.53
N ALA A 8 9.74 -21.94 -15.94
CA ALA A 8 9.66 -21.07 -14.77
C ALA A 8 9.95 -21.88 -13.48
N THR A 9 10.60 -21.27 -12.51
CA THR A 9 10.45 -21.65 -11.11
C THR A 9 9.28 -20.84 -10.54
N LEU A 10 8.13 -21.49 -10.32
CA LEU A 10 6.90 -20.83 -9.91
C LEU A 10 6.85 -20.66 -8.39
N LEU A 11 6.56 -19.42 -7.94
CA LEU A 11 6.11 -19.09 -6.59
C LEU A 11 4.66 -18.58 -6.70
N ASP A 12 3.69 -19.37 -6.24
CA ASP A 12 2.28 -19.18 -6.59
C ASP A 12 1.54 -18.09 -5.80
N GLY A 13 2.15 -17.53 -4.75
CA GLY A 13 1.54 -16.51 -3.89
C GLY A 13 0.71 -17.07 -2.73
N THR A 14 0.56 -18.38 -2.61
CA THR A 14 -0.11 -19.02 -1.46
C THR A 14 0.70 -18.86 -0.17
N ARG A 15 0.08 -19.13 0.99
CA ARG A 15 0.74 -18.97 2.30
C ARG A 15 1.91 -19.92 2.50
N ASP A 16 1.76 -21.12 1.97
CA ASP A 16 2.74 -22.21 2.14
C ASP A 16 3.56 -22.41 0.86
N MET A 17 3.66 -21.37 0.02
CA MET A 17 4.34 -21.47 -1.27
C MET A 17 5.73 -22.08 -1.15
N GLN A 18 5.99 -23.01 -2.07
CA GLN A 18 7.30 -23.60 -2.28
C GLN A 18 7.72 -23.38 -3.73
N PRO A 19 9.01 -23.25 -4.02
CA PRO A 19 9.47 -23.15 -5.40
C PRO A 19 9.08 -24.39 -6.20
N GLN A 20 8.31 -24.22 -7.27
CA GLN A 20 7.90 -25.27 -8.19
C GLN A 20 8.72 -25.15 -9.47
N PRO A 21 9.77 -25.96 -9.66
CA PRO A 21 10.66 -25.84 -10.81
C PRO A 21 10.00 -26.36 -12.09
N ASN A 22 10.49 -25.88 -13.23
CA ASN A 22 10.10 -26.33 -14.57
C ASN A 22 8.59 -26.26 -14.82
N MET A 23 7.98 -25.13 -14.46
CA MET A 23 6.56 -24.87 -14.66
C MET A 23 6.30 -24.07 -15.95
N THR A 24 5.10 -24.23 -16.48
CA THR A 24 4.52 -23.42 -17.56
C THR A 24 3.32 -22.65 -17.02
N VAL A 25 3.28 -21.36 -17.35
CA VAL A 25 2.12 -20.48 -17.07
C VAL A 25 1.68 -19.84 -18.39
N ALA A 26 0.44 -20.08 -18.77
CA ALA A 26 -0.15 -19.50 -19.98
C ALA A 26 -1.08 -18.33 -19.65
N VAL A 27 -1.05 -17.31 -20.51
CA VAL A 27 -1.87 -16.09 -20.41
C VAL A 27 -2.63 -15.91 -21.71
N ASP A 28 -3.95 -15.75 -21.63
CA ASP A 28 -4.83 -15.55 -22.75
C ASP A 28 -4.86 -14.08 -23.26
N GLU A 29 -5.59 -13.84 -24.34
CA GLU A 29 -5.72 -12.50 -24.94
C GLU A 29 -6.48 -11.49 -24.05
N ALA A 30 -7.30 -12.00 -23.12
CA ALA A 30 -7.99 -11.17 -22.14
C ALA A 30 -7.07 -10.77 -20.95
N GLY A 31 -5.82 -11.27 -20.94
CA GLY A 31 -4.85 -11.01 -19.90
C GLY A 31 -5.09 -11.81 -18.63
N ARG A 32 -5.73 -12.98 -18.75
CA ARG A 32 -5.98 -13.92 -17.66
C ARG A 32 -5.04 -15.11 -17.76
N ILE A 33 -4.69 -15.66 -16.62
CA ILE A 33 -3.98 -16.95 -16.54
C ILE A 33 -4.93 -18.03 -17.02
N SER A 34 -4.59 -18.69 -18.12
CA SER A 34 -5.41 -19.71 -18.76
C SER A 34 -4.97 -21.13 -18.43
N ALA A 35 -3.70 -21.33 -18.09
CA ALA A 35 -3.17 -22.62 -17.64
C ALA A 35 -1.96 -22.45 -16.74
N VAL A 36 -1.80 -23.38 -15.78
CA VAL A 36 -0.63 -23.51 -14.89
C VAL A 36 -0.34 -24.98 -14.71
N GLY A 37 0.89 -25.42 -14.91
CA GLY A 37 1.27 -26.82 -14.71
C GLY A 37 2.71 -27.11 -15.15
N PRO A 38 3.18 -28.37 -15.03
CA PRO A 38 4.52 -28.76 -15.42
C PRO A 38 4.82 -28.50 -16.90
N ALA A 39 6.06 -28.14 -17.22
CA ALA A 39 6.50 -27.98 -18.60
C ALA A 39 6.36 -29.30 -19.38
N GLY A 40 5.98 -29.18 -20.64
CA GLY A 40 5.74 -30.34 -21.53
C GLY A 40 4.35 -30.96 -21.43
N SER A 41 3.60 -30.76 -20.34
CA SER A 41 2.20 -31.21 -20.18
C SER A 41 1.17 -30.07 -20.28
N THR A 42 1.62 -28.82 -20.16
CA THR A 42 0.75 -27.64 -20.17
C THR A 42 0.81 -26.92 -21.52
N VAL A 43 -0.33 -26.79 -22.16
CA VAL A 43 -0.46 -26.17 -23.49
C VAL A 43 -1.07 -24.78 -23.32
N GLY A 44 -0.43 -23.78 -23.93
CA GLY A 44 -0.95 -22.42 -23.99
C GLY A 44 -1.92 -22.18 -25.16
N PRO A 45 -2.53 -20.99 -25.25
CA PRO A 45 -3.35 -20.59 -26.37
C PRO A 45 -2.61 -20.70 -27.72
N ALA A 46 -3.31 -21.09 -28.78
CA ALA A 46 -2.71 -21.17 -30.13
C ALA A 46 -2.16 -19.80 -30.55
N GLY A 47 -0.92 -19.78 -31.07
CA GLY A 47 -0.24 -18.55 -31.51
C GLY A 47 0.25 -17.67 -30.37
N ALA A 48 0.26 -18.14 -29.13
CA ALA A 48 0.82 -17.40 -28.00
C ALA A 48 2.34 -17.19 -28.17
N GLN A 49 2.82 -16.03 -27.76
CA GLN A 49 4.25 -15.73 -27.71
C GLN A 49 4.90 -16.48 -26.56
N GLU A 50 5.88 -17.32 -26.89
CA GLU A 50 6.66 -18.03 -25.88
C GLU A 50 7.70 -17.09 -25.21
N VAL A 51 7.82 -17.22 -23.90
CA VAL A 51 8.80 -16.54 -23.05
C VAL A 51 9.51 -17.59 -22.21
N ASP A 52 10.65 -18.07 -22.70
CA ASP A 52 11.49 -19.01 -21.96
C ASP A 52 12.19 -18.29 -20.79
N LEU A 53 11.85 -18.67 -19.57
CA LEU A 53 12.39 -18.09 -18.34
C LEU A 53 13.71 -18.71 -17.89
N LYS A 54 14.09 -19.88 -18.44
CA LYS A 54 15.37 -20.54 -18.17
C LYS A 54 15.63 -20.76 -16.67
N GLY A 55 14.59 -21.12 -15.91
CA GLY A 55 14.66 -21.36 -14.48
C GLY A 55 14.44 -20.13 -13.60
N ALA A 56 14.31 -18.92 -14.17
CA ALA A 56 14.00 -17.72 -13.38
C ALA A 56 12.67 -17.85 -12.63
N TYR A 57 12.53 -17.08 -11.56
CA TYR A 57 11.37 -17.12 -10.67
C TYR A 57 10.22 -16.30 -11.25
N LEU A 58 9.06 -16.92 -11.35
CA LEU A 58 7.80 -16.28 -11.72
C LEU A 58 6.88 -16.25 -10.50
N MET A 59 6.38 -15.07 -10.14
CA MET A 59 5.46 -14.93 -9.02
C MET A 59 4.40 -13.85 -9.28
N PRO A 60 3.34 -13.77 -8.44
CA PRO A 60 2.41 -12.66 -8.52
C PRO A 60 3.14 -11.33 -8.31
N GLY A 61 2.67 -10.28 -8.96
CA GLY A 61 3.10 -8.92 -8.66
C GLY A 61 2.71 -8.50 -7.26
N LEU A 62 3.50 -7.62 -6.66
CA LEU A 62 3.28 -7.11 -5.32
C LEU A 62 2.03 -6.22 -5.27
N VAL A 63 1.38 -6.21 -4.10
CA VAL A 63 0.24 -5.36 -3.76
C VAL A 63 0.67 -4.45 -2.61
N ASN A 64 0.63 -3.13 -2.80
CA ASN A 64 0.97 -2.13 -1.79
C ASN A 64 -0.30 -1.48 -1.24
N LEU A 65 -0.58 -1.67 0.06
CA LEU A 65 -1.84 -1.22 0.66
C LEU A 65 -1.85 0.24 1.14
N HIS A 66 -0.70 0.90 1.20
CA HIS A 66 -0.63 2.26 1.72
C HIS A 66 0.32 3.11 0.88
N VAL A 67 -0.25 3.94 0.04
CA VAL A 67 0.50 4.82 -0.88
C VAL A 67 -0.18 6.17 -0.99
N HIS A 68 0.61 7.23 -1.01
CA HIS A 68 0.23 8.55 -1.50
C HIS A 68 0.98 8.80 -2.81
N LEU A 69 0.27 8.95 -3.90
CA LEU A 69 0.90 9.14 -5.22
C LEU A 69 1.37 10.58 -5.48
N CYS A 70 0.95 11.54 -4.64
CA CYS A 70 1.31 12.96 -4.83
C CYS A 70 2.77 13.28 -4.52
N GLY A 71 3.47 12.49 -3.70
CA GLY A 71 4.85 12.72 -3.29
C GLY A 71 5.87 11.72 -3.86
N SER A 72 7.12 12.14 -3.92
CA SER A 72 8.22 11.34 -4.48
C SER A 72 9.03 10.55 -3.44
N GLY A 73 8.81 10.80 -2.15
CA GLY A 73 9.67 10.29 -1.07
C GLY A 73 11.01 11.01 -0.92
N LYS A 74 11.28 12.05 -1.71
CA LYS A 74 12.49 12.85 -1.50
C LYS A 74 12.41 13.60 -0.18
N PRO A 75 13.55 13.77 0.52
CA PRO A 75 13.62 14.65 1.67
C PRO A 75 13.12 16.04 1.29
N THR A 76 12.12 16.53 1.99
CA THR A 76 11.61 17.89 1.84
C THR A 76 11.39 18.46 3.23
N SER A 77 11.68 19.76 3.43
CA SER A 77 11.30 20.44 4.65
C SER A 77 9.77 20.49 4.72
N ALA A 78 9.19 19.84 5.72
CA ALA A 78 7.77 19.92 6.00
C ALA A 78 7.42 21.36 6.40
N GLY A 79 6.43 21.99 5.76
CA GLY A 79 5.90 23.24 6.26
C GLY A 79 5.21 24.19 5.28
N ALA A 80 5.26 23.99 3.96
CA ALA A 80 4.71 24.97 3.01
C ALA A 80 3.68 24.38 2.02
N ALA A 81 3.13 23.20 2.28
CA ALA A 81 2.40 22.47 1.24
C ALA A 81 0.91 22.83 1.10
N GLY A 82 0.19 23.15 2.18
CA GLY A 82 -1.28 23.28 2.16
C GLY A 82 -1.80 24.35 1.18
N ASP A 83 -1.40 25.62 1.36
CA ASP A 83 -1.84 26.73 0.49
C ASP A 83 -1.41 26.54 -0.98
N LEU A 84 -0.33 25.80 -1.21
CA LEU A 84 0.15 25.51 -2.56
C LEU A 84 -0.72 24.46 -3.23
N ILE A 85 -1.19 23.46 -2.48
CA ILE A 85 -2.03 22.38 -3.01
C ILE A 85 -3.37 22.92 -3.51
N ASP A 86 -4.03 23.80 -2.75
CA ASP A 86 -5.29 24.40 -3.16
C ASP A 86 -5.12 25.18 -4.47
N LYS A 87 -4.02 25.93 -4.61
CA LYS A 87 -3.69 26.64 -5.86
C LYS A 87 -3.43 25.67 -7.01
N VAL A 88 -2.75 24.55 -6.75
CA VAL A 88 -2.47 23.53 -7.77
C VAL A 88 -3.77 22.84 -8.21
N VAL A 89 -4.62 22.43 -7.28
CA VAL A 89 -5.90 21.79 -7.58
C VAL A 89 -6.89 22.77 -8.22
N GLY A 90 -6.85 24.05 -7.82
CA GLY A 90 -7.77 25.10 -8.28
C GLY A 90 -7.59 25.54 -9.73
N ASN A 91 -6.46 25.24 -10.40
CA ASN A 91 -6.23 25.67 -11.77
C ASN A 91 -5.91 24.53 -12.75
N PRO A 92 -6.24 24.68 -14.05
CA PRO A 92 -6.05 23.61 -15.05
C PRO A 92 -4.59 23.15 -15.23
N ILE A 93 -3.63 24.06 -15.17
CA ILE A 93 -2.20 23.76 -15.36
C ILE A 93 -1.69 22.98 -14.14
N GLY A 94 -2.07 23.42 -12.93
CA GLY A 94 -1.74 22.72 -11.69
C GLY A 94 -2.32 21.31 -11.68
N ARG A 95 -3.58 21.13 -12.04
CA ARG A 95 -4.19 19.78 -12.17
C ARG A 95 -3.46 18.92 -13.20
N TRP A 96 -3.11 19.46 -14.36
CA TRP A 96 -2.33 18.73 -15.36
C TRP A 96 -0.98 18.27 -14.79
N TYR A 97 -0.27 19.15 -14.07
CA TYR A 97 0.99 18.82 -13.42
C TYR A 97 0.81 17.73 -12.36
N LEU A 98 -0.23 17.85 -11.53
CA LEU A 98 -0.57 16.88 -10.49
C LEU A 98 -0.85 15.49 -11.11
N HIS A 99 -1.73 15.42 -12.10
CA HIS A 99 -2.04 14.17 -12.82
C HIS A 99 -0.79 13.54 -13.45
N ARG A 100 0.09 14.35 -14.04
CA ARG A 100 1.36 13.88 -14.60
C ARG A 100 2.28 13.31 -13.50
N THR A 101 2.31 13.93 -12.34
CA THR A 101 3.11 13.51 -11.19
C THR A 101 2.59 12.17 -10.64
N LEU A 102 1.30 12.07 -10.32
CA LEU A 102 0.72 10.83 -9.82
C LEU A 102 0.87 9.69 -10.82
N ARG A 103 0.64 9.95 -12.11
CA ARG A 103 0.89 8.96 -13.17
C ARG A 103 2.33 8.44 -13.12
N LYS A 104 3.32 9.34 -13.03
CA LYS A 104 4.73 8.97 -12.97
C LYS A 104 5.02 8.10 -11.73
N HIS A 105 4.46 8.45 -10.59
CA HIS A 105 4.65 7.71 -9.35
C HIS A 105 3.96 6.33 -9.40
N ALA A 106 2.73 6.24 -9.91
CA ALA A 106 2.07 4.96 -10.16
C ALA A 106 2.90 4.07 -11.11
N GLN A 107 3.52 4.64 -12.14
CA GLN A 107 4.41 3.92 -13.05
C GLN A 107 5.73 3.50 -12.37
N GLN A 108 6.25 4.23 -11.37
CA GLN A 108 7.40 3.78 -10.57
C GLN A 108 7.02 2.58 -9.68
N GLN A 109 5.84 2.60 -9.05
CA GLN A 109 5.30 1.44 -8.33
C GLN A 109 5.27 0.21 -9.24
N LEU A 110 4.68 0.34 -10.44
CA LEU A 110 4.60 -0.78 -11.39
C LEU A 110 5.98 -1.26 -11.83
N ALA A 111 6.89 -0.35 -12.16
CA ALA A 111 8.25 -0.70 -12.61
C ALA A 111 9.06 -1.47 -11.55
N SER A 112 8.77 -1.23 -10.26
CA SER A 112 9.39 -1.96 -9.14
C SER A 112 8.70 -3.28 -8.79
N GLY A 113 7.70 -3.72 -9.58
CA GLY A 113 7.00 -4.98 -9.37
C GLY A 113 5.68 -4.87 -8.60
N VAL A 114 5.25 -3.67 -8.21
CA VAL A 114 3.96 -3.45 -7.56
C VAL A 114 2.87 -3.32 -8.62
N THR A 115 2.11 -4.38 -8.82
CA THR A 115 1.06 -4.46 -9.86
C THR A 115 -0.29 -3.94 -9.38
N THR A 116 -0.49 -3.85 -8.07
CA THR A 116 -1.71 -3.30 -7.45
C THR A 116 -1.33 -2.35 -6.32
N VAL A 117 -1.97 -1.18 -6.28
CA VAL A 117 -1.73 -0.12 -5.30
C VAL A 117 -3.05 0.34 -4.72
N ARG A 118 -3.13 0.46 -3.40
CA ARG A 118 -4.20 1.20 -2.71
C ARG A 118 -3.66 2.59 -2.36
N SER A 119 -4.19 3.61 -3.02
CA SER A 119 -3.97 5.02 -2.70
C SER A 119 -4.91 5.43 -1.57
N VAL A 120 -4.36 5.99 -0.50
CA VAL A 120 -5.09 6.29 0.75
C VAL A 120 -5.05 7.78 1.12
N GLY A 121 -5.19 8.63 0.12
CA GLY A 121 -5.28 10.07 0.22
C GLY A 121 -4.39 10.77 -0.80
N ASP A 122 -5.02 11.41 -1.79
CA ASP A 122 -4.34 12.23 -2.78
C ASP A 122 -5.16 13.50 -3.08
N PRO A 123 -4.51 14.65 -3.38
CA PRO A 123 -5.21 15.91 -3.55
C PRO A 123 -6.17 15.89 -4.74
N GLY A 124 -7.36 16.46 -4.57
CA GLY A 124 -8.28 16.81 -5.66
C GLY A 124 -8.72 15.61 -6.51
N PHE A 125 -8.84 14.43 -5.91
CA PHE A 125 -9.22 13.17 -6.61
C PHE A 125 -8.29 12.81 -7.79
N ALA A 126 -7.03 13.24 -7.76
CA ALA A 126 -6.10 13.05 -8.85
C ALA A 126 -5.73 11.54 -9.04
N ASP A 127 -5.74 10.73 -7.98
CA ASP A 127 -5.57 9.28 -8.01
C ASP A 127 -6.72 8.58 -8.78
N VAL A 128 -7.96 9.03 -8.59
CA VAL A 128 -9.14 8.56 -9.34
C VAL A 128 -8.97 8.84 -10.83
N TRP A 129 -8.53 10.05 -11.17
CA TRP A 129 -8.26 10.39 -12.58
C TRP A 129 -7.18 9.49 -13.19
N VAL A 130 -6.08 9.21 -12.45
CA VAL A 130 -5.00 8.33 -12.90
C VAL A 130 -5.51 6.90 -13.07
N ARG A 131 -6.29 6.38 -12.10
CA ARG A 131 -6.94 5.06 -12.19
C ARG A 131 -7.77 4.94 -13.47
N ASP A 132 -8.65 5.90 -13.71
CA ASP A 132 -9.58 5.87 -14.83
C ASP A 132 -8.83 5.96 -16.17
N ALA A 133 -7.76 6.74 -16.25
CA ALA A 133 -6.92 6.83 -17.42
C ALA A 133 -6.16 5.51 -17.70
N ILE A 134 -5.67 4.82 -16.67
CA ILE A 134 -5.08 3.46 -16.80
C ILE A 134 -6.15 2.47 -17.26
N ASN A 135 -7.34 2.48 -16.65
CA ASN A 135 -8.43 1.58 -16.99
C ASN A 135 -8.93 1.79 -18.43
N ALA A 136 -8.91 3.03 -18.90
CA ALA A 136 -9.21 3.38 -20.30
C ALA A 136 -8.08 3.02 -21.29
N GLY A 137 -6.96 2.46 -20.80
CA GLY A 137 -5.82 2.06 -21.65
C GLY A 137 -4.99 3.21 -22.20
N LYS A 138 -5.13 4.44 -21.67
CA LYS A 138 -4.37 5.60 -22.14
C LYS A 138 -2.86 5.43 -21.89
N TYR A 139 -2.48 4.68 -20.87
CA TYR A 139 -1.11 4.27 -20.58
C TYR A 139 -1.06 3.06 -19.66
N VAL A 140 0.09 2.39 -19.62
CA VAL A 140 0.33 1.27 -18.70
C VAL A 140 0.59 1.81 -17.30
N GLY A 141 -0.07 1.21 -16.31
CA GLY A 141 0.06 1.50 -14.89
C GLY A 141 -0.46 0.34 -14.04
N PRO A 142 -0.24 0.35 -12.73
CA PRO A 142 -0.75 -0.68 -11.83
C PRO A 142 -2.29 -0.64 -11.77
N ARG A 143 -2.89 -1.67 -11.21
CA ARG A 143 -4.27 -1.60 -10.74
C ARG A 143 -4.31 -0.63 -9.55
N LEU A 144 -5.15 0.40 -9.62
CA LEU A 144 -5.34 1.35 -8.53
C LEU A 144 -6.68 1.10 -7.84
N VAL A 145 -6.64 1.11 -6.52
CA VAL A 145 -7.78 1.21 -5.59
C VAL A 145 -7.61 2.56 -4.90
N THR A 146 -8.56 3.47 -5.04
CA THR A 146 -8.37 4.89 -4.77
C THR A 146 -9.35 5.44 -3.74
N SER A 147 -8.86 6.24 -2.81
CA SER A 147 -9.70 6.95 -1.83
C SER A 147 -10.06 8.37 -2.24
N GLY A 148 -9.33 8.95 -3.20
CA GLY A 148 -9.43 10.37 -3.45
C GLY A 148 -8.94 11.19 -2.25
N VAL A 149 -9.75 12.13 -1.79
CA VAL A 149 -9.48 12.88 -0.56
C VAL A 149 -9.93 12.09 0.67
N GLY A 150 -9.23 12.28 1.79
CA GLY A 150 -9.61 11.69 3.07
C GLY A 150 -10.58 12.55 3.88
N VAL A 151 -11.08 12.01 4.98
CA VAL A 151 -11.87 12.72 5.99
C VAL A 151 -10.99 13.01 7.19
N THR A 152 -10.87 14.28 7.56
CA THR A 152 -10.14 14.73 8.75
C THR A 152 -10.96 15.76 9.53
N VAL A 153 -10.40 16.30 10.60
CA VAL A 153 -11.02 17.32 11.46
C VAL A 153 -10.14 18.56 11.54
N PRO A 154 -10.61 19.69 12.06
CA PRO A 154 -9.76 20.88 12.26
C PRO A 154 -8.50 20.54 13.06
N GLY A 155 -7.31 20.86 12.52
CA GLY A 155 -6.02 20.51 13.10
C GLY A 155 -5.69 19.00 13.07
N GLY A 156 -6.44 18.20 12.34
CA GLY A 156 -6.18 16.78 12.14
C GLY A 156 -5.15 16.51 11.06
N HIS A 157 -4.62 15.29 11.06
CA HIS A 157 -3.62 14.84 10.07
C HIS A 157 -4.14 14.97 8.64
N GLY A 158 -3.29 15.38 7.72
CA GLY A 158 -3.63 15.55 6.29
C GLY A 158 -4.51 16.74 5.95
N ALA A 159 -4.93 17.55 6.93
CA ALA A 159 -5.76 18.73 6.70
C ALA A 159 -5.08 19.74 5.75
N GLY A 160 -5.80 20.17 4.72
CA GLY A 160 -5.29 21.09 3.70
C GLY A 160 -4.27 20.49 2.72
N LEU A 161 -3.96 19.19 2.84
CA LEU A 161 -3.06 18.47 1.92
C LEU A 161 -3.85 17.51 1.01
N PHE A 162 -4.43 16.50 1.61
CA PHE A 162 -5.14 15.41 0.90
C PHE A 162 -6.38 14.94 1.67
N ALA A 163 -6.87 15.76 2.62
CA ALA A 163 -8.09 15.46 3.38
C ALA A 163 -8.98 16.69 3.53
N HIS A 164 -10.30 16.48 3.42
CA HIS A 164 -11.31 17.47 3.69
C HIS A 164 -11.70 17.48 5.17
N ILE A 165 -11.99 18.66 5.70
CA ILE A 165 -12.22 18.89 7.12
C ILE A 165 -13.71 18.73 7.45
N ALA A 166 -14.05 17.79 8.33
CA ALA A 166 -15.36 17.63 8.93
C ALA A 166 -15.34 18.14 10.38
N LYS A 167 -16.25 19.04 10.72
CA LYS A 167 -16.45 19.57 12.09
C LYS A 167 -17.60 18.85 12.81
N THR A 168 -18.47 18.21 12.05
CA THR A 168 -19.65 17.51 12.54
C THR A 168 -19.80 16.14 11.88
N PRO A 169 -20.57 15.21 12.49
CA PRO A 169 -20.92 13.95 11.86
C PRO A 169 -21.59 14.10 10.48
N ASP A 170 -22.40 15.10 10.27
CA ASP A 170 -23.09 15.33 9.00
C ASP A 170 -22.12 15.80 7.92
N GLU A 171 -21.18 16.70 8.24
CA GLU A 171 -20.10 17.10 7.31
C GLU A 171 -19.23 15.91 6.92
N ALA A 172 -18.95 14.97 7.85
CA ALA A 172 -18.22 13.74 7.53
C ALA A 172 -18.98 12.87 6.52
N ARG A 173 -20.29 12.71 6.69
CA ARG A 173 -21.16 12.00 5.71
C ARG A 173 -21.15 12.69 4.34
N GLU A 174 -21.15 14.02 4.30
CA GLU A 174 -21.10 14.79 3.05
C GLU A 174 -19.79 14.54 2.29
N ILE A 175 -18.64 14.53 2.98
CA ILE A 175 -17.34 14.21 2.36
C ILE A 175 -17.34 12.76 1.83
N VAL A 176 -17.90 11.80 2.57
CA VAL A 176 -18.02 10.43 2.11
C VAL A 176 -18.88 10.33 0.84
N ARG A 177 -20.01 11.05 0.77
CA ARG A 177 -20.85 11.11 -0.44
C ARG A 177 -20.13 11.77 -1.61
N GLU A 178 -19.29 12.78 -1.36
CA GLU A 178 -18.43 13.38 -2.36
C GLU A 178 -17.44 12.35 -2.92
N CYS A 179 -16.75 11.58 -2.07
CA CYS A 179 -15.88 10.49 -2.50
C CYS A 179 -16.64 9.45 -3.35
N PHE A 180 -17.84 9.07 -2.95
CA PHE A 180 -18.69 8.15 -3.72
C PHE A 180 -19.08 8.74 -5.09
N ALA A 181 -19.46 10.03 -5.15
CA ALA A 181 -19.79 10.71 -6.40
C ALA A 181 -18.60 10.78 -7.37
N HIS A 182 -17.39 10.91 -6.83
CA HIS A 182 -16.13 10.84 -7.58
C HIS A 182 -15.70 9.40 -7.92
N LYS A 183 -16.50 8.38 -7.52
CA LYS A 183 -16.23 6.95 -7.77
C LYS A 183 -14.95 6.47 -7.08
N CYS A 184 -14.65 6.97 -5.90
CA CYS A 184 -13.60 6.38 -5.06
C CYS A 184 -13.96 4.93 -4.72
N ASP A 185 -12.94 4.09 -4.55
CA ASP A 185 -13.12 2.67 -4.20
C ASP A 185 -13.23 2.44 -2.69
N LEU A 186 -12.70 3.38 -1.90
CA LEU A 186 -12.72 3.36 -0.44
C LEU A 186 -12.77 4.79 0.13
N VAL A 187 -13.00 4.89 1.44
CA VAL A 187 -12.89 6.13 2.22
C VAL A 187 -11.68 6.06 3.13
N LYS A 188 -10.84 7.09 3.14
CA LYS A 188 -9.74 7.25 4.10
C LYS A 188 -10.16 8.21 5.21
N LEU A 189 -9.94 7.80 6.47
CA LEU A 189 -10.11 8.64 7.67
C LEU A 189 -8.75 8.93 8.30
N PHE A 190 -8.65 10.07 8.98
CA PHE A 190 -7.52 10.43 9.83
C PHE A 190 -8.03 10.62 11.24
N ILE A 191 -7.96 9.55 12.06
CA ILE A 191 -8.56 9.51 13.41
C ILE A 191 -7.63 10.15 14.42
N THR A 192 -6.32 9.88 14.30
CA THR A 192 -5.30 10.49 15.17
C THR A 192 -4.45 11.52 14.43
N GLY A 193 -3.72 12.32 15.16
CA GLY A 193 -2.52 12.98 14.66
C GLY A 193 -1.43 11.95 14.33
N GLY A 194 -0.31 12.43 13.82
CA GLY A 194 0.87 11.61 13.52
C GLY A 194 2.16 12.30 13.99
N VAL A 195 3.30 11.67 13.72
CA VAL A 195 4.62 12.20 14.08
C VAL A 195 4.83 13.65 13.63
N PHE A 196 4.33 13.99 12.41
CA PHE A 196 4.50 15.33 11.84
C PHE A 196 3.62 16.40 12.48
N ASP A 197 2.49 16.02 13.06
CA ASP A 197 1.50 16.93 13.66
C ASP A 197 1.65 17.02 15.17
N ALA A 198 2.60 16.28 15.75
CA ALA A 198 2.80 16.22 17.18
C ALA A 198 3.41 17.53 17.72
N GLU A 199 2.75 18.12 18.73
CA GLU A 199 3.18 19.35 19.37
C GLU A 199 4.07 19.10 20.60
N LYS A 200 3.96 17.89 21.18
CA LYS A 200 4.67 17.52 22.42
C LYS A 200 5.31 16.14 22.30
N GLU A 201 6.42 15.97 22.99
CA GLU A 201 7.04 14.65 23.19
C GLU A 201 6.11 13.72 23.97
N GLY A 202 6.08 12.44 23.55
CA GLY A 202 5.27 11.41 24.18
C GLY A 202 3.80 11.35 23.71
N GLU A 203 3.38 12.27 22.83
CA GLU A 203 2.00 12.36 22.35
C GLU A 203 1.91 12.28 20.80
N PRO A 204 2.45 11.24 20.13
CA PRO A 204 2.44 11.18 18.66
C PRO A 204 1.03 11.02 18.10
N GLY A 205 0.26 10.07 18.59
CA GLY A 205 -1.04 9.67 18.07
C GLY A 205 -2.22 10.25 18.86
N VAL A 206 -2.22 11.55 19.15
CA VAL A 206 -3.34 12.20 19.87
C VAL A 206 -4.62 12.02 19.09
N LEU A 207 -5.68 11.59 19.79
CA LEU A 207 -7.02 11.49 19.20
C LEU A 207 -7.50 12.87 18.74
N ARG A 208 -7.73 13.03 17.44
CA ARG A 208 -8.21 14.28 16.83
C ARG A 208 -9.67 14.19 16.41
N MET A 209 -10.05 13.07 15.78
CA MET A 209 -11.42 12.84 15.34
C MET A 209 -12.24 12.22 16.47
N SER A 210 -13.41 12.81 16.77
CA SER A 210 -14.29 12.25 17.80
C SER A 210 -14.89 10.91 17.33
N PRO A 211 -15.25 10.01 18.28
CA PRO A 211 -15.89 8.74 17.96
C PRO A 211 -17.15 8.91 17.10
N GLU A 212 -17.95 9.98 17.32
CA GLU A 212 -19.18 10.23 16.59
C GLU A 212 -18.94 10.61 15.13
N ILE A 213 -17.87 11.39 14.86
CA ILE A 213 -17.49 11.75 13.48
C ILE A 213 -16.94 10.52 12.77
N ALA A 214 -16.09 9.72 13.43
CA ALA A 214 -15.55 8.49 12.88
C ALA A 214 -16.67 7.49 12.53
N ALA A 215 -17.57 7.22 13.47
CA ALA A 215 -18.71 6.33 13.28
C ALA A 215 -19.62 6.80 12.15
N ALA A 216 -19.89 8.12 12.04
CA ALA A 216 -20.72 8.68 10.99
C ALA A 216 -20.12 8.50 9.59
N ALA A 217 -18.80 8.69 9.45
CA ALA A 217 -18.09 8.49 8.18
C ALA A 217 -18.07 7.02 7.77
N VAL A 218 -17.78 6.11 8.72
CA VAL A 218 -17.72 4.66 8.46
C VAL A 218 -19.10 4.11 8.10
N ASP A 219 -20.15 4.46 8.88
CA ASP A 219 -21.52 4.04 8.61
C ASP A 219 -22.00 4.48 7.22
N GLU A 220 -21.73 5.73 6.84
CA GLU A 220 -22.09 6.22 5.51
C GLU A 220 -21.31 5.53 4.39
N ALA A 221 -20.01 5.28 4.59
CA ALA A 221 -19.20 4.54 3.63
C ALA A 221 -19.74 3.12 3.42
N HIS A 222 -20.07 2.42 4.50
CA HIS A 222 -20.62 1.07 4.43
C HIS A 222 -22.01 1.02 3.79
N LYS A 223 -22.89 2.01 4.04
CA LYS A 223 -24.19 2.14 3.36
C LYS A 223 -24.04 2.29 1.85
N LEU A 224 -22.97 2.95 1.41
CA LEU A 224 -22.63 3.13 -0.01
C LEU A 224 -21.83 1.97 -0.59
N GLY A 225 -21.52 0.92 0.18
CA GLY A 225 -20.76 -0.25 -0.23
C GLY A 225 -19.26 -0.01 -0.36
N MET A 226 -18.73 1.07 0.24
CA MET A 226 -17.31 1.42 0.23
C MET A 226 -16.60 0.85 1.46
N HIS A 227 -15.35 0.40 1.28
CA HIS A 227 -14.45 0.07 2.38
C HIS A 227 -13.90 1.33 3.05
N THR A 228 -13.38 1.17 4.26
CA THR A 228 -12.77 2.24 5.05
C THR A 228 -11.35 1.89 5.48
N ALA A 229 -10.46 2.89 5.46
CA ALA A 229 -9.11 2.79 5.99
C ALA A 229 -8.83 3.99 6.90
N ALA A 230 -8.22 3.79 8.06
CA ALA A 230 -7.98 4.88 9.01
C ALA A 230 -6.51 4.99 9.42
N HIS A 231 -5.93 6.19 9.28
CA HIS A 231 -4.66 6.55 9.89
C HIS A 231 -4.82 6.61 11.42
N ILE A 232 -4.03 5.81 12.11
CA ILE A 232 -4.08 5.63 13.56
C ILE A 232 -2.68 5.30 14.08
N GLU A 233 -2.19 6.11 15.02
CA GLU A 233 -0.85 5.95 15.61
C GLU A 233 -0.88 5.87 17.15
N SER A 234 -2.01 5.40 17.74
CA SER A 234 -2.13 5.19 19.17
C SER A 234 -3.16 4.12 19.52
N SER A 235 -3.04 3.52 20.72
CA SER A 235 -4.00 2.52 21.24
C SER A 235 -5.41 3.09 21.38
N GLU A 236 -5.53 4.36 21.80
CA GLU A 236 -6.82 5.06 21.88
C GLU A 236 -7.47 5.21 20.50
N GLY A 237 -6.68 5.62 19.50
CA GLY A 237 -7.15 5.69 18.11
C GLY A 237 -7.58 4.33 17.57
N VAL A 238 -6.84 3.25 17.88
CA VAL A 238 -7.22 1.88 17.50
C VAL A 238 -8.59 1.53 18.10
N ARG A 239 -8.82 1.84 19.39
CA ARG A 239 -10.12 1.61 20.05
C ARG A 239 -11.25 2.33 19.32
N VAL A 240 -11.08 3.62 19.04
CA VAL A 240 -12.09 4.42 18.32
C VAL A 240 -12.34 3.87 16.92
N GLY A 241 -11.27 3.52 16.18
CA GLY A 241 -11.40 2.95 14.83
C GLY A 241 -12.17 1.62 14.82
N LEU A 242 -11.85 0.72 15.76
CA LEU A 242 -12.54 -0.56 15.90
C LEU A 242 -14.00 -0.39 16.31
N GLN A 243 -14.31 0.50 17.26
CA GLN A 243 -15.67 0.82 17.67
C GLN A 243 -16.49 1.44 16.53
N ALA A 244 -15.87 2.27 15.71
CA ALA A 244 -16.51 2.81 14.51
C ALA A 244 -16.72 1.78 13.39
N GLY A 245 -16.04 0.61 13.47
CA GLY A 245 -16.13 -0.45 12.45
C GLY A 245 -15.25 -0.22 11.24
N VAL A 246 -14.11 0.47 11.38
CA VAL A 246 -13.13 0.67 10.30
C VAL A 246 -12.63 -0.67 9.76
N ASP A 247 -12.60 -0.86 8.44
CA ASP A 247 -12.18 -2.13 7.84
C ASP A 247 -10.66 -2.35 7.91
N THR A 248 -9.84 -1.29 7.79
CA THR A 248 -8.37 -1.40 7.90
C THR A 248 -7.80 -0.30 8.80
N ILE A 249 -7.10 -0.72 9.85
CA ILE A 249 -6.32 0.15 10.74
C ILE A 249 -4.93 0.30 10.11
N GLU A 250 -4.57 1.51 9.74
CA GLU A 250 -3.26 1.82 9.17
C GLU A 250 -2.29 2.20 10.30
N HIS A 251 -1.05 1.71 10.24
CA HIS A 251 0.00 1.86 11.25
C HIS A 251 -0.32 1.10 12.55
N GLY A 252 -1.30 1.56 13.30
CA GLY A 252 -1.71 0.97 14.57
C GLY A 252 -1.00 1.63 15.76
N GLY A 253 -1.00 0.94 16.89
CA GLY A 253 -0.37 1.35 18.15
C GLY A 253 -0.19 0.14 19.05
N VAL A 254 0.32 0.32 20.26
CA VAL A 254 0.46 -0.79 21.20
C VAL A 254 -0.90 -1.45 21.45
N LEU A 255 -0.98 -2.77 21.24
CA LEU A 255 -2.21 -3.55 21.40
C LEU A 255 -2.20 -4.28 22.73
N ASP A 256 -3.29 -4.14 23.50
CA ASP A 256 -3.61 -4.98 24.65
C ASP A 256 -4.59 -6.11 24.24
N ASP A 257 -4.91 -7.00 25.20
CA ASP A 257 -5.80 -8.13 24.94
C ASP A 257 -7.21 -7.71 24.56
N GLU A 258 -7.71 -6.58 25.10
CA GLU A 258 -9.02 -6.01 24.78
C GLU A 258 -9.06 -5.54 23.30
N LEU A 259 -8.04 -4.80 22.86
CA LEU A 259 -7.94 -4.36 21.47
C LEU A 259 -7.77 -5.55 20.51
N LEU A 260 -6.98 -6.57 20.88
CA LEU A 260 -6.85 -7.79 20.08
C LEU A 260 -8.19 -8.55 19.95
N ALA A 261 -9.00 -8.58 21.01
CA ALA A 261 -10.34 -9.15 20.95
C ALA A 261 -11.25 -8.32 20.03
N ALA A 262 -11.20 -6.99 20.14
CA ALA A 262 -12.02 -6.08 19.34
C ALA A 262 -11.73 -6.16 17.82
N PHE A 263 -10.52 -6.49 17.40
CA PHE A 263 -10.23 -6.77 15.97
C PHE A 263 -11.04 -7.94 15.40
N ARG A 264 -11.41 -8.93 16.23
CA ARG A 264 -12.15 -10.12 15.82
C ARG A 264 -13.65 -9.91 15.80
N GLU A 265 -14.14 -9.09 16.72
CA GLU A 265 -15.56 -8.86 16.97
C GLU A 265 -15.81 -7.35 17.11
N ASN A 266 -15.82 -6.61 16.01
CA ASN A 266 -16.30 -5.24 16.07
C ASN A 266 -17.85 -5.23 16.15
N ASP A 267 -18.41 -4.17 16.75
CA ASP A 267 -19.85 -4.01 16.96
C ASP A 267 -20.68 -4.03 15.65
N VAL A 268 -20.01 -3.92 14.49
CA VAL A 268 -20.61 -3.92 13.15
C VAL A 268 -20.60 -5.31 12.51
N GLY A 269 -20.02 -6.32 13.17
CA GLY A 269 -19.95 -7.70 12.69
C GLY A 269 -18.97 -7.92 11.53
N ARG A 270 -18.00 -7.01 11.33
CA ARG A 270 -16.94 -7.13 10.34
C ARG A 270 -15.58 -7.20 11.05
N ALA A 271 -14.78 -8.17 10.68
CA ALA A 271 -13.40 -8.25 11.18
C ALA A 271 -12.55 -7.14 10.55
N SER A 272 -11.92 -6.34 11.39
CA SER A 272 -10.93 -5.35 10.95
C SER A 272 -9.57 -6.01 10.66
N THR A 273 -8.76 -5.36 9.86
CA THR A 273 -7.38 -5.78 9.55
C THR A 273 -6.39 -4.69 9.93
N LEU A 274 -5.12 -5.06 10.09
CA LEU A 274 -4.03 -4.12 10.34
C LEU A 274 -3.17 -3.97 9.08
N THR A 275 -2.80 -2.73 8.72
CA THR A 275 -1.79 -2.47 7.70
C THR A 275 -0.51 -1.99 8.38
N CYS A 276 0.53 -2.82 8.35
CA CYS A 276 1.85 -2.50 8.86
C CYS A 276 2.61 -1.62 7.85
N THR A 277 3.23 -0.53 8.33
CA THR A 277 4.01 0.43 7.54
C THR A 277 5.22 0.90 8.34
N ILE A 278 6.31 0.18 8.29
CA ILE A 278 7.53 0.47 9.07
C ILE A 278 8.39 1.55 8.40
N SER A 279 8.36 1.58 7.07
CA SER A 279 9.22 2.44 6.25
C SER A 279 9.21 3.93 6.64
N PRO A 280 8.09 4.60 6.98
CA PRO A 280 8.10 6.03 7.27
C PRO A 280 8.76 6.38 8.61
N ALA A 281 8.73 5.49 9.59
CA ALA A 281 9.26 5.77 10.93
C ALA A 281 10.79 5.62 11.01
N LEU A 282 11.37 4.67 10.28
CA LEU A 282 12.80 4.33 10.38
C LEU A 282 13.75 5.49 10.07
N PRO A 283 13.56 6.31 9.03
CA PRO A 283 14.45 7.43 8.73
C PRO A 283 14.56 8.44 9.87
N PHE A 284 13.46 8.72 10.57
CA PHE A 284 13.44 9.68 11.67
C PHE A 284 14.19 9.22 12.92
N ILE A 285 14.33 7.90 13.11
CA ILE A 285 15.03 7.31 14.27
C ILE A 285 16.43 6.81 13.93
N LYS A 286 16.78 6.69 12.66
CA LYS A 286 18.06 6.11 12.20
C LYS A 286 18.98 7.11 11.54
N LEU A 287 18.45 8.13 10.86
CA LEU A 287 19.23 9.18 10.23
C LEU A 287 19.44 10.36 11.20
N PRO A 288 20.56 11.09 11.08
CA PRO A 288 20.81 12.28 11.86
C PRO A 288 19.71 13.34 11.65
N PRO A 289 19.28 14.06 12.70
CA PRO A 289 18.29 15.14 12.59
C PRO A 289 18.63 16.22 11.56
N GLU A 290 19.92 16.46 11.32
CA GLU A 290 20.40 17.39 10.31
C GLU A 290 20.03 16.98 8.87
N MET A 291 19.91 15.66 8.64
CA MET A 291 19.48 15.14 7.34
C MET A 291 17.95 15.11 7.19
N THR A 292 17.26 14.73 8.25
CA THR A 292 15.79 14.61 8.25
C THR A 292 15.10 15.94 8.52
N HIS A 293 15.81 16.94 8.98
CA HIS A 293 15.27 18.22 9.48
C HIS A 293 14.21 18.02 10.57
N SER A 294 14.33 16.92 11.33
CA SER A 294 13.40 16.55 12.38
C SER A 294 13.68 17.34 13.67
N THR A 295 12.62 17.72 14.35
CA THR A 295 12.68 18.25 15.71
C THR A 295 12.86 17.11 16.73
N ASP A 296 13.30 17.43 17.96
CA ASP A 296 13.40 16.44 19.04
C ASP A 296 12.05 15.78 19.32
N VAL A 297 10.95 16.55 19.23
CA VAL A 297 9.58 16.04 19.34
C VAL A 297 9.31 14.96 18.29
N GLN A 298 9.66 15.22 17.02
CA GLN A 298 9.43 14.26 15.93
C GLN A 298 10.30 13.00 16.08
N VAL A 299 11.55 13.14 16.54
CA VAL A 299 12.44 11.98 16.78
C VAL A 299 11.89 11.10 17.91
N THR A 300 11.52 11.72 19.05
CA THR A 300 10.96 11.02 20.19
C THR A 300 9.65 10.32 19.82
N ASN A 301 8.74 11.04 19.18
CA ASN A 301 7.44 10.51 18.79
C ASN A 301 7.55 9.48 17.66
N GLY A 302 8.47 9.66 16.72
CA GLY A 302 8.77 8.66 15.67
C GLY A 302 9.20 7.32 16.25
N ARG A 303 9.94 7.32 17.37
CA ARG A 303 10.32 6.09 18.07
C ARG A 303 9.10 5.41 18.71
N ILE A 304 8.23 6.17 19.36
CA ILE A 304 7.00 5.65 19.99
C ILE A 304 6.10 5.02 18.92
N VAL A 305 5.89 5.70 17.81
CA VAL A 305 5.08 5.20 16.69
C VAL A 305 5.71 3.94 16.08
N TYR A 306 7.02 3.94 15.84
CA TYR A 306 7.73 2.74 15.36
C TYR A 306 7.54 1.53 16.28
N GLU A 307 7.73 1.71 17.57
CA GLU A 307 7.55 0.65 18.57
C GLU A 307 6.10 0.16 18.59
N GLY A 308 5.13 1.08 18.48
CA GLY A 308 3.70 0.76 18.38
C GLY A 308 3.35 -0.05 17.14
N ILE A 309 3.86 0.32 15.96
CA ILE A 309 3.65 -0.41 14.70
C ILE A 309 4.21 -1.83 14.79
N VAL A 310 5.42 -1.97 15.31
CA VAL A 310 6.08 -3.28 15.45
C VAL A 310 5.35 -4.17 16.46
N ASP A 311 4.95 -3.61 17.62
CA ASP A 311 4.16 -4.33 18.63
C ASP A 311 2.82 -4.79 18.06
N ALA A 312 2.09 -3.86 17.40
CA ALA A 312 0.81 -4.18 16.77
C ALA A 312 0.93 -5.31 15.75
N ALA A 313 1.91 -5.24 14.85
CA ALA A 313 2.10 -6.27 13.83
C ALA A 313 2.43 -7.64 14.45
N LYS A 314 3.33 -7.70 15.45
CA LYS A 314 3.69 -8.94 16.15
C LYS A 314 2.50 -9.58 16.87
N LYS A 315 1.76 -8.78 17.63
CA LYS A 315 0.61 -9.25 18.40
C LYS A 315 -0.56 -9.66 17.51
N ALA A 316 -0.84 -8.87 16.45
CA ALA A 316 -1.87 -9.20 15.48
C ALA A 316 -1.58 -10.52 14.78
N LEU A 317 -0.32 -10.75 14.32
CA LEU A 317 0.08 -12.02 13.72
C LEU A 317 -0.07 -13.20 14.69
N ALA A 318 0.39 -13.05 15.94
CA ALA A 318 0.27 -14.07 16.97
C ALA A 318 -1.19 -14.39 17.29
N ALA A 319 -2.07 -13.39 17.24
CA ALA A 319 -3.51 -13.54 17.47
C ALA A 319 -4.29 -14.04 16.25
N GLY A 320 -3.64 -14.23 15.09
CA GLY A 320 -4.29 -14.65 13.84
C GLY A 320 -5.12 -13.55 13.16
N ILE A 321 -4.92 -12.29 13.54
CA ILE A 321 -5.54 -11.14 12.88
C ILE A 321 -4.82 -10.92 11.54
N PRO A 322 -5.54 -10.71 10.42
CA PRO A 322 -4.91 -10.44 9.15
C PRO A 322 -4.07 -9.15 9.19
N VAL A 323 -2.79 -9.26 8.85
CA VAL A 323 -1.86 -8.13 8.73
C VAL A 323 -1.51 -7.96 7.27
N GLY A 324 -1.73 -6.77 6.73
CA GLY A 324 -1.29 -6.35 5.41
C GLY A 324 -0.02 -5.50 5.48
N LEU A 325 0.58 -5.24 4.32
CA LEU A 325 1.78 -4.42 4.16
C LEU A 325 1.53 -3.23 3.25
N GLY A 326 2.00 -2.08 3.68
CA GLY A 326 2.03 -0.84 2.90
C GLY A 326 3.30 -0.05 3.17
N THR A 327 3.70 0.82 2.24
CA THR A 327 4.96 1.57 2.39
C THR A 327 4.78 2.95 2.97
N ASP A 328 3.58 3.53 2.83
CA ASP A 328 3.33 4.95 3.08
C ASP A 328 4.24 5.85 2.21
N SER A 329 4.43 5.44 0.94
CA SER A 329 5.24 6.20 0.00
C SER A 329 4.66 7.59 -0.23
N ALA A 330 5.53 8.55 -0.40
CA ALA A 330 5.46 9.99 -0.38
C ALA A 330 5.86 10.62 0.95
N CYS A 331 5.83 9.89 2.07
CA CYS A 331 6.55 10.32 3.26
C CYS A 331 8.02 10.58 2.92
N PRO A 332 8.68 11.56 3.55
CA PRO A 332 10.12 11.77 3.35
C PRO A 332 10.90 10.47 3.56
N TYR A 333 11.83 10.18 2.67
CA TYR A 333 12.64 8.96 2.62
C TYR A 333 11.88 7.67 2.24
N VAL A 334 10.60 7.72 1.92
CA VAL A 334 9.83 6.55 1.43
C VAL A 334 9.49 6.71 -0.05
N THR A 335 10.28 6.08 -0.90
CA THR A 335 10.15 6.24 -2.35
C THR A 335 9.00 5.44 -2.94
N GLN A 336 8.66 5.71 -4.19
CA GLN A 336 7.61 4.99 -4.92
C GLN A 336 8.07 3.62 -5.47
N TYR A 337 9.22 3.10 -5.03
CA TYR A 337 9.78 1.83 -5.53
C TYR A 337 10.35 0.93 -4.42
N ASP A 338 10.09 1.27 -3.15
CA ASP A 338 10.73 0.60 -2.01
C ASP A 338 9.82 -0.44 -1.30
N MET A 339 8.78 -0.97 -1.97
CA MET A 339 7.94 -2.02 -1.37
C MET A 339 8.76 -3.23 -0.90
N TRP A 340 9.85 -3.56 -1.58
CA TRP A 340 10.74 -4.64 -1.17
C TRP A 340 11.38 -4.41 0.22
N ARG A 341 11.66 -3.15 0.60
CA ARG A 341 12.19 -2.83 1.95
C ARG A 341 11.18 -3.13 3.03
N GLU A 342 9.90 -2.84 2.79
CA GLU A 342 8.84 -3.14 3.75
C GLU A 342 8.73 -4.65 4.01
N LEU A 343 8.90 -5.50 2.98
CA LEU A 343 8.95 -6.95 3.16
C LEU A 343 10.17 -7.37 3.99
N VAL A 344 11.35 -6.75 3.76
CA VAL A 344 12.56 -7.02 4.55
C VAL A 344 12.37 -6.59 6.01
N TYR A 345 11.73 -5.45 6.25
CA TYR A 345 11.41 -5.00 7.61
C TYR A 345 10.41 -5.93 8.29
N PHE A 346 9.42 -6.40 7.56
CA PHE A 346 8.43 -7.35 8.08
C PHE A 346 9.07 -8.70 8.45
N GLU A 347 10.02 -9.19 7.65
CA GLU A 347 10.82 -10.37 8.00
C GLU A 347 11.70 -10.10 9.23
N ARG A 348 12.59 -9.10 9.14
CA ARG A 348 13.72 -8.97 10.06
C ARG A 348 13.39 -8.22 11.34
N ILE A 349 12.36 -7.38 11.36
CA ILE A 349 11.93 -6.59 12.54
C ILE A 349 10.70 -7.21 13.20
N VAL A 350 9.67 -7.55 12.42
CA VAL A 350 8.45 -8.16 12.95
C VAL A 350 8.64 -9.65 13.23
N GLY A 351 9.51 -10.33 12.47
CA GLY A 351 9.81 -11.76 12.64
C GLY A 351 8.92 -12.67 11.78
N ALA A 352 8.31 -12.15 10.72
CA ALA A 352 7.57 -12.95 9.76
C ALA A 352 8.51 -13.88 8.97
N SER A 353 8.07 -15.08 8.60
CA SER A 353 8.81 -15.87 7.63
C SER A 353 8.78 -15.22 6.25
N ARG A 354 9.76 -15.53 5.39
CA ARG A 354 9.80 -15.02 4.01
C ARG A 354 8.59 -15.45 3.20
N GLN A 355 8.11 -16.68 3.39
CA GLN A 355 6.86 -17.15 2.78
C GLN A 355 5.69 -16.28 3.22
N LEU A 356 5.57 -15.97 4.52
CA LEU A 356 4.50 -15.12 5.03
C LEU A 356 4.62 -13.68 4.50
N ALA A 357 5.83 -13.11 4.43
CA ALA A 357 6.04 -11.77 3.89
C ALA A 357 5.62 -11.69 2.41
N LEU A 358 6.04 -12.67 1.58
CA LEU A 358 5.64 -12.73 0.17
C LEU A 358 4.14 -12.96 0.00
N HIS A 359 3.55 -13.88 0.78
CA HIS A 359 2.11 -14.12 0.78
C HIS A 359 1.33 -12.84 1.15
N THR A 360 1.76 -12.18 2.22
CA THR A 360 1.13 -10.94 2.70
C THR A 360 1.17 -9.87 1.62
N ALA A 361 2.32 -9.61 1.03
CA ALA A 361 2.50 -8.58 -0.01
C ALA A 361 1.89 -8.96 -1.38
N THR A 362 1.27 -10.11 -1.51
CA THR A 362 0.60 -10.59 -2.74
C THR A 362 -0.85 -10.94 -2.47
N LEU A 363 -1.19 -12.21 -2.27
CA LEU A 363 -2.56 -12.69 -2.06
C LEU A 363 -3.19 -12.16 -0.76
N GLY A 364 -2.42 -12.03 0.30
CA GLY A 364 -2.88 -11.49 1.59
C GLY A 364 -3.42 -10.07 1.41
N ASN A 365 -2.61 -9.17 0.87
CA ASN A 365 -3.00 -7.79 0.59
C ASN A 365 -4.16 -7.70 -0.42
N ALA A 366 -4.14 -8.55 -1.47
CA ALA A 366 -5.23 -8.60 -2.43
C ALA A 366 -6.57 -8.98 -1.78
N ARG A 367 -6.56 -9.90 -0.82
CA ARG A 367 -7.76 -10.28 -0.05
C ARG A 367 -8.27 -9.16 0.84
N ILE A 368 -7.38 -8.43 1.53
CA ILE A 368 -7.74 -7.29 2.39
C ILE A 368 -8.53 -6.23 1.60
N ILE A 369 -8.19 -6.00 0.34
CA ILE A 369 -8.88 -5.01 -0.51
C ILE A 369 -9.96 -5.63 -1.42
N GLY A 370 -10.41 -6.85 -1.12
CA GLY A 370 -11.47 -7.52 -1.89
C GLY A 370 -11.11 -7.94 -3.31
N LEU A 371 -9.82 -8.07 -3.62
CA LEU A 371 -9.33 -8.44 -4.95
C LEU A 371 -8.68 -9.83 -5.01
N GLY A 372 -8.76 -10.62 -3.94
CA GLY A 372 -8.13 -11.95 -3.86
C GLY A 372 -8.57 -12.93 -4.93
N ASP A 373 -9.80 -12.82 -5.42
CA ASP A 373 -10.33 -13.64 -6.53
C ASP A 373 -9.86 -13.14 -7.92
N LYS A 374 -9.28 -11.94 -7.99
CA LYS A 374 -8.87 -11.30 -9.25
C LYS A 374 -7.36 -11.31 -9.46
N THR A 375 -6.56 -11.24 -8.38
CA THR A 375 -5.10 -11.09 -8.43
C THR A 375 -4.43 -11.57 -7.15
N GLY A 376 -3.10 -11.50 -7.08
CA GLY A 376 -2.30 -11.81 -5.89
C GLY A 376 -1.82 -13.26 -5.82
N SER A 377 -2.25 -14.14 -6.71
CA SER A 377 -1.73 -15.51 -6.85
C SER A 377 -1.70 -15.94 -8.32
N VAL A 378 -0.89 -16.95 -8.63
CA VAL A 378 -0.81 -17.55 -9.97
C VAL A 378 -1.78 -18.72 -10.06
N GLU A 379 -3.03 -18.40 -10.36
CA GLU A 379 -4.14 -19.37 -10.47
C GLU A 379 -4.92 -19.14 -11.77
N VAL A 380 -5.42 -20.23 -12.37
CA VAL A 380 -6.24 -20.18 -13.58
C VAL A 380 -7.49 -19.30 -13.34
N GLY A 381 -7.76 -18.40 -14.28
CA GLY A 381 -8.88 -17.46 -14.24
C GLY A 381 -8.53 -16.09 -13.65
N LYS A 382 -7.46 -15.97 -12.87
CA LYS A 382 -7.01 -14.69 -12.32
C LYS A 382 -6.31 -13.83 -13.38
N SER A 383 -6.22 -12.54 -13.12
CA SER A 383 -5.46 -11.58 -13.92
C SER A 383 -3.97 -11.94 -13.91
N ALA A 384 -3.34 -11.90 -15.07
CA ALA A 384 -1.90 -12.08 -15.18
C ALA A 384 -1.18 -10.81 -14.75
N ASP A 385 -1.11 -10.61 -13.43
CA ASP A 385 -0.35 -9.60 -12.74
C ASP A 385 0.88 -10.31 -12.14
N LEU A 386 2.00 -10.31 -12.88
CA LEU A 386 3.14 -11.20 -12.67
C LEU A 386 4.44 -10.42 -12.65
N ILE A 387 5.42 -10.90 -11.88
CA ILE A 387 6.82 -10.44 -11.93
C ILE A 387 7.77 -11.61 -12.14
N VAL A 388 8.89 -11.31 -12.79
CA VAL A 388 9.99 -12.25 -13.02
C VAL A 388 11.22 -11.75 -12.28
N LEU A 389 11.85 -12.63 -11.50
CA LEU A 389 13.07 -12.39 -10.73
C LEU A 389 14.15 -13.36 -11.17
N ASP A 390 15.42 -12.91 -11.14
CA ASP A 390 16.56 -13.77 -11.43
C ASP A 390 17.05 -14.56 -10.20
N ALA A 391 16.74 -14.09 -8.99
CA ALA A 391 17.09 -14.74 -7.73
C ALA A 391 15.85 -15.15 -6.94
N ASN A 392 16.00 -16.14 -6.04
CA ASN A 392 14.92 -16.65 -5.21
C ASN A 392 14.60 -15.70 -4.05
N PRO A 393 13.42 -15.07 -4.01
CA PRO A 393 13.05 -14.20 -2.90
C PRO A 393 12.80 -14.95 -1.58
N LEU A 394 12.68 -16.27 -1.61
CA LEU A 394 12.62 -17.11 -0.40
C LEU A 394 14.01 -17.33 0.22
N ASP A 395 15.10 -17.17 -0.55
CA ASP A 395 16.47 -17.20 -0.02
C ASP A 395 16.85 -15.84 0.56
N ASP A 396 16.41 -14.73 -0.09
CA ASP A 396 16.58 -13.36 0.38
C ASP A 396 15.54 -12.44 -0.28
N LEU A 397 14.75 -11.74 0.54
CA LEU A 397 13.74 -10.79 0.05
C LEU A 397 14.33 -9.59 -0.71
N GLU A 398 15.63 -9.29 -0.53
CA GLU A 398 16.31 -8.26 -1.31
C GLU A 398 16.37 -8.58 -2.83
N ALA A 399 16.13 -9.84 -3.23
CA ALA A 399 15.93 -10.21 -4.63
C ALA A 399 14.82 -9.40 -5.32
N LEU A 400 13.81 -8.95 -4.57
CA LEU A 400 12.71 -8.11 -5.06
C LEU A 400 13.15 -6.69 -5.44
N ARG A 401 14.34 -6.25 -5.05
CA ARG A 401 14.92 -4.96 -5.45
C ARG A 401 15.14 -4.88 -6.97
N ASN A 402 15.40 -6.03 -7.61
CA ASN A 402 15.75 -6.12 -9.01
C ASN A 402 14.74 -6.96 -9.79
N VAL A 403 13.58 -6.38 -10.08
CA VAL A 403 12.55 -7.03 -10.89
C VAL A 403 12.96 -7.00 -12.36
N ARG A 404 13.15 -8.19 -12.96
CA ARG A 404 13.58 -8.33 -14.36
C ARG A 404 12.48 -7.97 -15.36
N ARG A 405 11.23 -8.37 -15.08
CA ARG A 405 10.06 -8.09 -15.93
C ARG A 405 8.82 -7.93 -15.07
N VAL A 406 7.93 -7.08 -15.52
CA VAL A 406 6.61 -6.87 -14.91
C VAL A 406 5.53 -7.03 -15.97
N MET A 407 4.50 -7.81 -15.64
CA MET A 407 3.27 -7.92 -16.41
C MET A 407 2.10 -7.48 -15.54
N VAL A 408 1.22 -6.66 -16.06
CA VAL A 408 -0.03 -6.26 -15.41
C VAL A 408 -1.19 -6.45 -16.38
N ARG A 409 -2.24 -7.15 -15.93
CA ARG A 409 -3.41 -7.48 -16.77
C ARG A 409 -3.00 -8.08 -18.12
N GLY A 410 -2.03 -9.01 -18.12
CA GLY A 410 -1.52 -9.67 -19.30
C GLY A 410 -0.69 -8.79 -20.24
N ARG A 411 -0.30 -7.59 -19.83
CA ARG A 411 0.52 -6.66 -20.64
C ARG A 411 1.85 -6.39 -19.97
N PHE A 412 2.93 -6.56 -20.71
CA PHE A 412 4.26 -6.20 -20.23
C PHE A 412 4.43 -4.70 -20.05
N ALA A 413 5.10 -4.30 -18.97
CA ALA A 413 5.49 -2.93 -18.67
C ALA A 413 6.94 -2.59 -19.13
N ASN A 414 7.38 -3.18 -20.25
CA ASN A 414 8.77 -3.12 -20.73
C ASN A 414 9.32 -1.70 -20.97
N SER A 415 8.45 -0.72 -21.17
CA SER A 415 8.85 0.69 -21.38
C SER A 415 9.09 1.45 -20.08
N LEU A 416 8.76 0.87 -18.94
CA LEU A 416 8.88 1.49 -17.64
C LEU A 416 10.19 1.05 -16.98
N GLN A 417 10.83 2.00 -16.31
CA GLN A 417 12.05 1.77 -15.53
C GLN A 417 11.94 2.50 -14.20
N VAL A 418 12.51 1.90 -13.16
CA VAL A 418 12.65 2.57 -11.87
C VAL A 418 13.66 3.70 -12.01
N LYS A 419 13.27 4.91 -11.59
CA LYS A 419 14.18 6.04 -11.47
C LYS A 419 14.68 6.12 -10.03
N HIS A 420 15.74 5.42 -9.78
CA HIS A 420 16.41 5.42 -8.49
C HIS A 420 16.87 6.81 -8.05
N LEU A 421 17.00 6.97 -6.75
CA LEU A 421 17.63 8.08 -6.05
C LEU A 421 18.86 7.55 -5.33
N PRO A 422 20.03 7.41 -6.03
CA PRO A 422 21.16 6.61 -5.52
C PRO A 422 21.70 7.06 -4.16
N GLU A 423 21.72 8.37 -3.90
CA GLU A 423 22.16 8.92 -2.62
C GLU A 423 21.19 8.53 -1.50
N LEU A 424 19.89 8.62 -1.76
CA LEU A 424 18.85 8.21 -0.81
C LEU A 424 18.87 6.70 -0.58
N ASP A 425 18.96 5.92 -1.66
CA ASP A 425 19.03 4.46 -1.58
C ASP A 425 20.24 4.02 -0.73
N ALA A 426 21.41 4.66 -0.90
CA ALA A 426 22.61 4.37 -0.13
C ALA A 426 22.44 4.69 1.37
N GLU A 427 21.73 5.76 1.73
CA GLU A 427 21.43 6.07 3.13
C GLU A 427 20.47 5.05 3.74
N LEU A 428 19.40 4.69 3.03
CA LEU A 428 18.43 3.70 3.48
C LEU A 428 19.03 2.29 3.62
N ASP A 429 20.01 1.93 2.79
CA ASP A 429 20.70 0.64 2.85
C ASP A 429 21.55 0.48 4.14
N LYS A 430 21.99 1.58 4.77
CA LYS A 430 22.83 1.53 5.98
C LYS A 430 22.10 0.95 7.19
N PHE A 431 20.80 1.07 7.24
CA PHE A 431 20.00 0.58 8.37
C PHE A 431 19.02 -0.55 8.02
N LEU A 432 19.22 -1.19 6.87
CA LEU A 432 18.58 -2.48 6.62
C LEU A 432 19.00 -3.46 7.72
N PRO A 433 18.05 -4.07 8.44
CA PRO A 433 18.38 -5.09 9.44
C PRO A 433 19.10 -6.26 8.75
N ARG A 434 20.17 -6.75 9.35
CA ARG A 434 20.95 -7.90 8.84
C ARG A 434 20.47 -9.19 9.46
#